data_13535244c04df477e74f832d2b9e81a4
#
_entry.id   13535244c04df477e74f832d2b9e81a4
#
_cell.length_a   1.000
_cell.length_b   1.000
_cell.length_c   1.000
_cell.angle_alpha   90.00
_cell.angle_beta   90.00
_cell.angle_gamma   90.00
#
_symmetry.space_group_name_H-M   'P 1'
#
loop_
_entity.id
_entity.type
_entity.pdbx_description
1 polymer ?
#
loop_
_entity_poly.entity_id
_entity_poly.type
_entity_poly.pdbx_seq_one_letter_code
_entity_poly.pdbx_strand_id
1 'polypeptide(L)'
;MYEGQYLLGTPFTRPLLAKKLVEIAKKEKADAICHGCTGKGNDQVRFELAIKSIEPDMPVIAPWRIWDIKGREDAICYAEEHKIPLKINRATNYSKDKNLWHLSHEGLDLEDIANVPNYDKILEMGVTPQKAKNEETVIEIEFEKGIPVALNGEKLNLVDLIERLNKIGGENGIGILDMVENRLVGMKSRGVYETPGGTIIYRAHTLLESICLDKDTMHFKQIVGNKLGELLYDAKWYTPLKSAINSFIDKTQETVTGLSLIHISEPTRLD
;
A
#
# COMPACT_ATOMS: atom_id res chain seq x y z
N MET A 1 -2.56 0.65 10.15
CA MET A 1 -3.50 0.80 9.00
C MET A 1 -3.95 2.24 8.92
N TYR A 2 -4.28 2.74 7.73
CA TYR A 2 -4.95 4.02 7.54
C TYR A 2 -6.47 3.82 7.55
N GLU A 3 -7.18 4.71 8.24
CA GLU A 3 -8.65 4.64 8.42
C GLU A 3 -9.19 3.26 8.88
N GLY A 4 -8.39 2.52 9.64
CA GLY A 4 -8.76 1.23 10.21
C GLY A 4 -8.79 0.05 9.24
N GLN A 5 -8.51 0.26 7.94
CA GLN A 5 -8.68 -0.75 6.91
C GLN A 5 -7.49 -0.86 5.93
N TYR A 6 -6.97 0.27 5.45
CA TYR A 6 -5.97 0.30 4.38
C TYR A 6 -4.56 -0.03 4.89
N LEU A 7 -3.94 -1.06 4.32
CA LEU A 7 -2.60 -1.54 4.66
C LEU A 7 -1.44 -0.78 3.99
N LEU A 8 -1.71 0.36 3.38
CA LEU A 8 -0.75 1.39 2.96
C LEU A 8 0.30 0.98 1.90
N GLY A 9 -0.05 0.17 0.91
CA GLY A 9 0.93 -0.27 -0.09
C GLY A 9 1.65 0.85 -0.86
N THR A 10 0.92 1.84 -1.38
CA THR A 10 1.50 2.99 -2.11
C THR A 10 2.23 3.99 -1.20
N PRO A 11 1.66 4.42 -0.05
CA PRO A 11 2.26 5.48 0.76
C PRO A 11 3.67 5.20 1.26
N PHE A 12 4.04 3.97 1.57
CA PHE A 12 5.39 3.70 2.06
C PHE A 12 6.41 3.36 0.95
N THR A 13 5.99 3.12 -0.28
CA THR A 13 6.94 2.94 -1.39
C THR A 13 7.50 4.27 -1.89
N ARG A 14 6.71 5.34 -1.87
CA ARG A 14 7.13 6.65 -2.39
C ARG A 14 8.32 7.28 -1.65
N PRO A 15 8.38 7.27 -0.31
CA PRO A 15 9.57 7.75 0.41
C PRO A 15 10.84 6.95 0.11
N LEU A 16 10.73 5.64 -0.11
CA LEU A 16 11.85 4.80 -0.52
C LEU A 16 12.35 5.17 -1.93
N LEU A 17 11.43 5.33 -2.88
CA LEU A 17 11.76 5.75 -4.24
C LEU A 17 12.39 7.16 -4.25
N ALA A 18 11.81 8.10 -3.50
CA ALA A 18 12.36 9.45 -3.36
C ALA A 18 13.79 9.45 -2.81
N LYS A 19 14.07 8.63 -1.79
CA LYS A 19 15.42 8.45 -1.27
C LYS A 19 16.38 7.98 -2.34
N LYS A 20 15.99 6.97 -3.14
CA LYS A 20 16.82 6.46 -4.23
C LYS A 20 17.02 7.48 -5.34
N LEU A 21 16.00 8.26 -5.68
CA LEU A 21 16.12 9.35 -6.65
C LEU A 21 17.11 10.42 -6.18
N VAL A 22 17.09 10.81 -4.91
CA VAL A 22 18.07 11.75 -4.34
C VAL A 22 19.48 11.17 -4.37
N GLU A 23 19.66 9.89 -3.99
CA GLU A 23 20.96 9.21 -4.07
C GLU A 23 21.54 9.24 -5.51
N ILE A 24 20.68 8.93 -6.50
CA ILE A 24 21.06 8.93 -7.91
C ILE A 24 21.33 10.35 -8.40
N ALA A 25 20.47 11.32 -8.08
CA ALA A 25 20.64 12.71 -8.49
C ALA A 25 21.98 13.29 -8.00
N LYS A 26 22.36 13.01 -6.75
CA LYS A 26 23.66 13.40 -6.20
C LYS A 26 24.82 12.72 -6.92
N LYS A 27 24.72 11.43 -7.20
CA LYS A 27 25.76 10.66 -7.91
C LYS A 27 25.97 11.19 -9.31
N GLU A 28 24.88 11.47 -10.04
CA GLU A 28 24.90 11.93 -11.42
C GLU A 28 25.07 13.47 -11.53
N LYS A 29 25.15 14.18 -10.39
CA LYS A 29 25.23 15.66 -10.31
C LYS A 29 24.07 16.34 -11.07
N ALA A 30 22.86 15.79 -10.91
CA ALA A 30 21.67 16.35 -11.54
C ALA A 30 21.24 17.65 -10.84
N ASP A 31 20.79 18.61 -11.62
CA ASP A 31 20.34 19.92 -11.13
C ASP A 31 18.94 19.89 -10.51
N ALA A 32 18.14 18.87 -10.84
CA ALA A 32 16.76 18.73 -10.36
C ALA A 32 16.28 17.28 -10.43
N ILE A 33 15.21 16.99 -9.71
CA ILE A 33 14.43 15.74 -9.82
C ILE A 33 13.08 16.08 -10.45
N CYS A 34 12.69 15.36 -11.51
CA CYS A 34 11.40 15.51 -12.17
C CYS A 34 10.49 14.32 -11.85
N HIS A 35 9.19 14.59 -11.61
CA HIS A 35 8.19 13.54 -11.46
C HIS A 35 6.94 13.82 -12.30
N GLY A 36 6.30 12.75 -12.79
CA GLY A 36 5.07 12.81 -13.57
C GLY A 36 3.78 12.62 -12.77
N CYS A 37 3.80 12.84 -11.46
CA CYS A 37 2.62 12.67 -10.62
C CYS A 37 1.54 13.68 -10.99
N THR A 38 0.28 13.20 -11.08
CA THR A 38 -0.86 14.06 -11.42
C THR A 38 -1.16 15.08 -10.32
N GLY A 39 -1.70 16.25 -10.70
CA GLY A 39 -1.98 17.35 -9.77
C GLY A 39 -3.05 17.03 -8.70
N LYS A 40 -3.89 16.01 -8.91
CA LYS A 40 -4.94 15.57 -7.97
C LYS A 40 -4.51 14.39 -7.07
N GLY A 41 -3.33 13.81 -7.31
CA GLY A 41 -2.84 12.64 -6.57
C GLY A 41 -2.02 13.01 -5.34
N ASN A 42 -2.05 12.15 -4.32
CA ASN A 42 -1.20 12.28 -3.12
C ASN A 42 0.29 12.13 -3.43
N ASP A 43 0.64 11.41 -4.49
CA ASP A 43 2.00 11.01 -4.79
C ASP A 43 2.94 12.19 -5.05
N GLN A 44 2.43 13.28 -5.65
CA GLN A 44 3.21 14.51 -5.80
C GLN A 44 3.73 15.03 -4.44
N VAL A 45 2.85 15.04 -3.43
CA VAL A 45 3.22 15.47 -2.06
C VAL A 45 4.19 14.49 -1.43
N ARG A 46 3.96 13.18 -1.62
CA ARG A 46 4.81 12.11 -1.08
C ARG A 46 6.24 12.18 -1.61
N PHE A 47 6.41 12.36 -2.92
CA PHE A 47 7.73 12.53 -3.52
C PHE A 47 8.42 13.82 -3.03
N GLU A 48 7.72 14.95 -3.08
CA GLU A 48 8.32 16.23 -2.73
C GLU A 48 8.70 16.33 -1.26
N LEU A 49 7.82 15.94 -0.35
CA LEU A 49 8.13 15.96 1.09
C LEU A 49 9.30 15.03 1.41
N ALA A 50 9.36 13.85 0.79
CA ALA A 50 10.47 12.93 1.00
C ALA A 50 11.79 13.48 0.43
N ILE A 51 11.78 14.04 -0.80
CA ILE A 51 12.96 14.66 -1.41
C ILE A 51 13.44 15.83 -0.54
N LYS A 52 12.53 16.75 -0.17
CA LYS A 52 12.87 17.93 0.64
C LYS A 52 13.30 17.60 2.06
N SER A 53 12.84 16.49 2.62
CA SER A 53 13.31 16.02 3.93
C SER A 53 14.74 15.48 3.91
N ILE A 54 15.19 14.94 2.76
CA ILE A 54 16.52 14.34 2.59
C ILE A 54 17.50 15.38 2.03
N GLU A 55 17.03 16.17 1.07
CA GLU A 55 17.83 17.19 0.37
C GLU A 55 16.97 18.45 0.18
N PRO A 56 16.96 19.38 1.16
CA PRO A 56 16.09 20.55 1.16
C PRO A 56 16.27 21.46 -0.08
N ASP A 57 17.50 21.56 -0.58
CA ASP A 57 17.85 22.45 -1.68
C ASP A 57 17.63 21.83 -3.07
N MET A 58 17.37 20.53 -3.17
CA MET A 58 17.14 19.84 -4.44
C MET A 58 15.88 20.38 -5.14
N PRO A 59 15.99 21.01 -6.32
CA PRO A 59 14.83 21.45 -7.09
C PRO A 59 13.96 20.26 -7.53
N VAL A 60 12.64 20.46 -7.49
CA VAL A 60 11.67 19.45 -7.98
C VAL A 60 10.87 20.06 -9.12
N ILE A 61 10.86 19.39 -10.26
CA ILE A 61 10.07 19.75 -11.44
C ILE A 61 8.82 18.88 -11.47
N ALA A 62 7.66 19.51 -11.42
CA ALA A 62 6.36 18.85 -11.47
C ALA A 62 5.57 19.37 -12.69
N PRO A 63 5.73 18.78 -13.88
CA PRO A 63 5.14 19.28 -15.13
C PRO A 63 3.62 19.48 -15.05
N TRP A 64 2.90 18.62 -14.38
CA TRP A 64 1.45 18.73 -14.20
C TRP A 64 0.97 20.04 -13.54
N ARG A 65 1.85 20.80 -12.89
CA ARG A 65 1.54 22.09 -12.28
C ARG A 65 1.73 23.27 -13.24
N ILE A 66 2.46 23.06 -14.31
CA ILE A 66 2.84 24.13 -15.24
C ILE A 66 2.34 23.91 -16.67
N TRP A 67 1.89 22.69 -17.00
CA TRP A 67 1.31 22.37 -18.29
C TRP A 67 -0.19 22.71 -18.34
N ASP A 68 -0.70 22.98 -19.55
CA ASP A 68 -2.14 23.14 -19.79
C ASP A 68 -2.94 21.82 -19.78
N ILE A 69 -2.31 20.72 -19.46
CA ILE A 69 -2.93 19.40 -19.31
C ILE A 69 -3.73 19.38 -17.99
N LYS A 70 -5.05 19.32 -18.08
CA LYS A 70 -5.96 19.37 -16.92
C LYS A 70 -6.47 18.00 -16.47
N GLY A 71 -6.36 17.02 -17.35
CA GLY A 71 -6.88 15.69 -17.11
C GLY A 71 -6.12 14.60 -17.87
N ARG A 72 -6.58 13.36 -17.64
CA ARG A 72 -5.98 12.19 -18.28
C ARG A 72 -6.21 12.16 -19.79
N GLU A 73 -7.39 12.62 -20.22
CA GLU A 73 -7.74 12.66 -21.64
C GLU A 73 -6.83 13.64 -22.39
N ASP A 74 -6.58 14.82 -21.82
CA ASP A 74 -5.64 15.80 -22.40
C ASP A 74 -4.23 15.20 -22.55
N ALA A 75 -3.79 14.42 -21.54
CA ALA A 75 -2.48 13.75 -21.58
C ALA A 75 -2.43 12.67 -22.67
N ILE A 76 -3.53 11.95 -22.90
CA ILE A 76 -3.62 10.96 -23.98
C ILE A 76 -3.60 11.66 -25.34
N CYS A 77 -4.38 12.73 -25.52
CA CYS A 77 -4.36 13.52 -26.75
C CYS A 77 -2.97 14.08 -27.04
N TYR A 78 -2.30 14.64 -26.03
CA TYR A 78 -0.92 15.11 -26.16
C TYR A 78 0.03 13.99 -26.61
N ALA A 79 -0.10 12.80 -26.01
CA ALA A 79 0.76 11.67 -26.36
C ALA A 79 0.50 11.17 -27.79
N GLU A 80 -0.75 11.13 -28.23
CA GLU A 80 -1.15 10.79 -29.61
C GLU A 80 -0.60 11.80 -30.62
N GLU A 81 -0.74 13.09 -30.35
CA GLU A 81 -0.27 14.20 -31.18
C GLU A 81 1.28 14.17 -31.34
N HIS A 82 1.98 13.87 -30.25
CA HIS A 82 3.44 13.77 -30.24
C HIS A 82 3.98 12.38 -30.55
N LYS A 83 3.13 11.43 -30.94
CA LYS A 83 3.50 10.05 -31.29
C LYS A 83 4.27 9.33 -30.16
N ILE A 84 3.92 9.64 -28.92
CA ILE A 84 4.49 8.95 -27.74
C ILE A 84 3.82 7.57 -27.65
N PRO A 85 4.59 6.47 -27.66
CA PRO A 85 4.03 5.13 -27.63
C PRO A 85 3.41 4.84 -26.26
N LEU A 86 2.10 4.76 -26.19
CA LEU A 86 1.35 4.39 -25.00
C LEU A 86 0.60 3.07 -25.24
N LYS A 87 0.71 2.15 -24.26
CA LYS A 87 -0.11 0.93 -24.22
C LYS A 87 -1.38 1.20 -23.42
N ILE A 88 -2.25 2.08 -23.91
CA ILE A 88 -3.46 2.49 -23.21
C ILE A 88 -4.70 2.03 -23.98
N ASN A 89 -5.59 1.33 -23.27
CA ASN A 89 -6.96 1.10 -23.74
C ASN A 89 -7.88 2.03 -22.91
N ARG A 90 -8.51 3.03 -23.55
CA ARG A 90 -9.38 4.01 -22.89
C ARG A 90 -10.51 3.38 -22.06
N ALA A 91 -11.03 2.24 -22.49
CA ALA A 91 -12.15 1.57 -21.83
C ALA A 91 -11.78 0.75 -20.56
N THR A 92 -10.51 0.37 -20.41
CA THR A 92 -10.06 -0.53 -19.31
C THR A 92 -8.92 0.06 -18.50
N ASN A 93 -8.66 1.34 -18.66
CA ASN A 93 -7.48 1.98 -18.13
C ASN A 93 -7.71 2.54 -16.72
N TYR A 94 -7.93 1.66 -15.74
CA TYR A 94 -7.85 2.05 -14.32
C TYR A 94 -6.46 2.62 -14.00
N SER A 95 -6.41 3.59 -13.10
CA SER A 95 -5.14 3.99 -12.49
C SER A 95 -4.69 2.88 -11.56
N LYS A 96 -3.54 2.28 -11.82
CA LYS A 96 -3.03 1.15 -11.06
C LYS A 96 -1.67 1.47 -10.47
N ASP A 97 -1.44 1.03 -9.23
CA ASP A 97 -0.14 1.07 -8.58
C ASP A 97 0.15 -0.30 -7.97
N LYS A 98 1.10 -1.02 -8.57
CA LYS A 98 1.44 -2.39 -8.22
C LYS A 98 2.83 -2.47 -7.62
N ASN A 99 2.93 -3.15 -6.49
CA ASN A 99 4.18 -3.54 -5.88
C ASN A 99 4.04 -4.91 -5.20
N LEU A 100 5.11 -5.38 -4.55
CA LEU A 100 5.10 -6.68 -3.87
C LEU A 100 3.98 -6.80 -2.81
N TRP A 101 3.66 -5.69 -2.12
CA TRP A 101 2.71 -5.67 -1.02
C TRP A 101 1.26 -5.59 -1.46
N HIS A 102 0.97 -4.83 -2.53
CA HIS A 102 -0.40 -4.57 -2.95
C HIS A 102 -0.56 -4.16 -4.42
N LEU A 103 -1.80 -4.09 -4.84
CA LEU A 103 -2.23 -3.45 -6.08
C LEU A 103 -3.44 -2.54 -5.79
N SER A 104 -3.38 -1.30 -6.27
CA SER A 104 -4.53 -0.38 -6.22
C SER A 104 -5.17 -0.23 -7.60
N HIS A 105 -6.49 0.01 -7.59
CA HIS A 105 -7.29 0.33 -8.76
C HIS A 105 -8.12 1.56 -8.46
N GLU A 106 -8.01 2.60 -9.30
CA GLU A 106 -8.72 3.87 -9.16
C GLU A 106 -9.21 4.39 -10.51
N GLY A 107 -10.21 5.27 -10.51
CA GLY A 107 -10.73 5.91 -11.71
C GLY A 107 -11.82 5.13 -12.42
N LEU A 108 -12.21 5.57 -13.62
CA LEU A 108 -13.30 5.02 -14.42
C LEU A 108 -14.63 4.95 -13.63
N ASP A 109 -15.30 3.79 -13.67
CA ASP A 109 -16.56 3.52 -12.98
C ASP A 109 -16.47 3.59 -11.45
N LEU A 110 -15.26 3.49 -10.87
CA LEU A 110 -15.03 3.66 -9.43
C LEU A 110 -15.17 5.12 -8.96
N GLU A 111 -15.13 6.10 -9.86
CA GLU A 111 -15.32 7.51 -9.50
C GLU A 111 -16.76 7.81 -9.04
N ASP A 112 -17.73 7.05 -9.52
CA ASP A 112 -19.10 7.10 -9.02
C ASP A 112 -19.28 6.02 -7.92
N ILE A 113 -19.50 6.49 -6.69
CA ILE A 113 -19.68 5.61 -5.53
C ILE A 113 -20.93 4.73 -5.59
N ALA A 114 -21.90 5.07 -6.44
CA ALA A 114 -23.11 4.28 -6.65
C ALA A 114 -22.86 3.03 -7.52
N ASN A 115 -21.77 2.99 -8.26
CA ASN A 115 -21.44 1.85 -9.10
C ASN A 115 -20.91 0.67 -8.27
N VAL A 116 -21.36 -0.52 -8.59
CA VAL A 116 -20.76 -1.77 -8.07
C VAL A 116 -19.49 -2.07 -8.87
N PRO A 117 -18.32 -2.25 -8.23
CA PRO A 117 -17.09 -2.56 -8.94
C PRO A 117 -17.19 -3.88 -9.70
N ASN A 118 -16.72 -3.90 -10.92
CA ASN A 118 -16.62 -5.15 -11.67
C ASN A 118 -15.34 -5.90 -11.28
N TYR A 119 -15.37 -6.58 -10.13
CA TYR A 119 -14.22 -7.30 -9.59
C TYR A 119 -13.60 -8.29 -10.58
N ASP A 120 -14.40 -8.93 -11.43
CA ASP A 120 -13.89 -9.87 -12.45
C ASP A 120 -12.97 -9.23 -13.48
N LYS A 121 -13.12 -7.93 -13.70
CA LYS A 121 -12.25 -7.16 -14.61
C LYS A 121 -11.13 -6.42 -13.92
N ILE A 122 -11.29 -6.16 -12.62
CA ILE A 122 -10.36 -5.32 -11.86
C ILE A 122 -9.25 -6.18 -11.25
N LEU A 123 -9.61 -7.30 -10.57
CA LEU A 123 -8.68 -8.08 -9.77
C LEU A 123 -7.57 -8.73 -10.60
N GLU A 124 -6.33 -8.62 -10.11
CA GLU A 124 -5.13 -9.21 -10.73
C GLU A 124 -4.29 -10.03 -9.75
N MET A 125 -4.45 -9.83 -8.44
CA MET A 125 -3.70 -10.58 -7.42
C MET A 125 -4.50 -11.73 -6.86
N GLY A 126 -5.82 -11.72 -7.04
CA GLY A 126 -6.69 -12.74 -6.48
C GLY A 126 -8.00 -12.87 -7.23
N VAL A 127 -8.90 -13.63 -6.62
CA VAL A 127 -10.27 -13.86 -7.09
C VAL A 127 -11.26 -13.34 -6.08
N THR A 128 -12.51 -13.13 -6.49
CA THR A 128 -13.58 -12.80 -5.54
C THR A 128 -13.85 -13.96 -4.59
N PRO A 129 -14.41 -13.71 -3.37
CA PRO A 129 -14.80 -14.77 -2.47
C PRO A 129 -15.71 -15.85 -3.11
N GLN A 130 -16.56 -15.46 -4.07
CA GLN A 130 -17.44 -16.38 -4.79
C GLN A 130 -16.70 -17.34 -5.72
N LYS A 131 -15.48 -16.98 -6.14
CA LYS A 131 -14.61 -17.76 -7.03
C LYS A 131 -13.43 -18.39 -6.29
N ALA A 132 -13.33 -18.16 -4.99
CA ALA A 132 -12.29 -18.73 -4.17
C ALA A 132 -12.40 -20.26 -4.10
N LYS A 133 -11.32 -20.89 -3.65
CA LYS A 133 -11.31 -22.34 -3.40
C LYS A 133 -12.39 -22.71 -2.40
N ASN A 134 -13.10 -23.80 -2.68
CA ASN A 134 -14.11 -24.37 -1.76
C ASN A 134 -13.49 -25.44 -0.85
N GLU A 135 -12.30 -25.14 -0.35
CA GLU A 135 -11.53 -26.01 0.53
C GLU A 135 -10.86 -25.17 1.60
N GLU A 136 -10.82 -25.71 2.82
CA GLU A 136 -10.09 -25.06 3.92
C GLU A 136 -8.60 -24.97 3.59
N THR A 137 -8.00 -23.80 3.87
CA THR A 137 -6.57 -23.59 3.77
C THR A 137 -6.02 -23.23 5.14
N VAL A 138 -5.13 -24.06 5.67
CA VAL A 138 -4.45 -23.81 6.96
C VAL A 138 -3.02 -23.33 6.69
N ILE A 139 -2.64 -22.23 7.35
CA ILE A 139 -1.35 -21.59 7.20
C ILE A 139 -0.73 -21.41 8.58
N GLU A 140 0.54 -21.79 8.70
CA GLU A 140 1.35 -21.58 9.88
C GLU A 140 2.41 -20.52 9.59
N ILE A 141 2.44 -19.43 10.37
CA ILE A 141 3.44 -18.34 10.24
C ILE A 141 4.20 -18.21 11.55
N GLU A 142 5.52 -18.37 11.48
CA GLU A 142 6.43 -18.16 12.61
C GLU A 142 6.92 -16.71 12.61
N PHE A 143 6.88 -16.08 13.78
CA PHE A 143 7.36 -14.72 14.00
C PHE A 143 8.53 -14.71 15.00
N GLU A 144 9.54 -13.91 14.70
CA GLU A 144 10.60 -13.53 15.63
C GLU A 144 10.60 -12.01 15.83
N LYS A 145 10.34 -11.56 17.05
CA LYS A 145 10.26 -10.13 17.40
C LYS A 145 9.36 -9.33 16.44
N GLY A 146 8.18 -9.88 16.16
CA GLY A 146 7.17 -9.27 15.30
C GLY A 146 7.44 -9.39 13.79
N ILE A 147 8.54 -10.00 13.37
CA ILE A 147 8.91 -10.19 11.97
C ILE A 147 8.58 -11.63 11.54
N PRO A 148 7.80 -11.85 10.46
CA PRO A 148 7.56 -13.20 9.97
C PRO A 148 8.83 -13.79 9.36
N VAL A 149 9.22 -15.00 9.79
CA VAL A 149 10.49 -15.65 9.43
C VAL A 149 10.32 -17.02 8.78
N ALA A 150 9.16 -17.67 8.95
CA ALA A 150 8.87 -18.94 8.32
C ALA A 150 7.39 -19.07 7.95
N LEU A 151 7.13 -19.91 6.95
CA LEU A 151 5.80 -20.27 6.46
C LEU A 151 5.71 -21.79 6.37
N ASN A 152 4.76 -22.41 7.08
CA ASN A 152 4.55 -23.86 7.13
C ASN A 152 5.85 -24.62 7.45
N GLY A 153 6.62 -24.14 8.45
CA GLY A 153 7.89 -24.72 8.88
C GLY A 153 9.10 -24.43 7.97
N GLU A 154 8.91 -23.79 6.82
CA GLU A 154 10.01 -23.42 5.92
C GLU A 154 10.47 -21.98 6.21
N LYS A 155 11.76 -21.79 6.56
CA LYS A 155 12.37 -20.46 6.71
C LYS A 155 12.51 -19.76 5.36
N LEU A 156 12.02 -18.52 5.28
CA LEU A 156 12.00 -17.74 4.06
C LEU A 156 12.50 -16.31 4.32
N ASN A 157 13.06 -15.68 3.29
CA ASN A 157 13.22 -14.24 3.32
C ASN A 157 11.85 -13.56 3.16
N LEU A 158 11.75 -12.28 3.53
CA LEU A 158 10.47 -11.54 3.52
C LEU A 158 9.84 -11.43 2.12
N VAL A 159 10.62 -11.37 1.07
CA VAL A 159 10.11 -11.25 -0.31
C VAL A 159 9.39 -12.54 -0.70
N ASP A 160 10.07 -13.68 -0.58
CA ASP A 160 9.49 -14.99 -0.92
C ASP A 160 8.28 -15.32 -0.04
N LEU A 161 8.34 -14.95 1.24
CA LEU A 161 7.24 -15.16 2.19
C LEU A 161 6.00 -14.36 1.76
N ILE A 162 6.16 -13.08 1.41
CA ILE A 162 5.06 -12.23 0.95
C ILE A 162 4.51 -12.73 -0.39
N GLU A 163 5.37 -13.12 -1.34
CA GLU A 163 4.94 -13.67 -2.63
C GLU A 163 4.09 -14.93 -2.47
N ARG A 164 4.53 -15.86 -1.62
CA ARG A 164 3.76 -17.08 -1.33
C ARG A 164 2.43 -16.77 -0.65
N LEU A 165 2.41 -15.87 0.31
CA LEU A 165 1.17 -15.46 0.98
C LEU A 165 0.24 -14.69 0.05
N ASN A 166 0.76 -13.89 -0.89
CA ASN A 166 -0.04 -13.25 -1.93
C ASN A 166 -0.74 -14.29 -2.80
N LYS A 167 -0.03 -15.35 -3.19
CA LYS A 167 -0.62 -16.45 -3.97
C LYS A 167 -1.70 -17.17 -3.18
N ILE A 168 -1.39 -17.59 -1.95
CA ILE A 168 -2.34 -18.29 -1.09
C ILE A 168 -3.58 -17.42 -0.83
N GLY A 169 -3.40 -16.18 -0.40
CA GLY A 169 -4.50 -15.26 -0.12
C GLY A 169 -5.33 -14.94 -1.35
N GLY A 170 -4.68 -14.72 -2.49
CA GLY A 170 -5.35 -14.45 -3.77
C GLY A 170 -6.23 -15.61 -4.23
N GLU A 171 -5.75 -16.86 -4.14
CA GLU A 171 -6.52 -18.07 -4.47
C GLU A 171 -7.72 -18.30 -3.55
N ASN A 172 -7.66 -17.75 -2.34
CA ASN A 172 -8.71 -17.86 -1.32
C ASN A 172 -9.59 -16.61 -1.21
N GLY A 173 -9.49 -15.65 -2.13
CA GLY A 173 -10.33 -14.45 -2.13
C GLY A 173 -10.04 -13.47 -0.99
N ILE A 174 -8.83 -13.50 -0.41
CA ILE A 174 -8.43 -12.68 0.73
C ILE A 174 -7.83 -11.36 0.27
N GLY A 175 -8.08 -10.28 1.01
CA GLY A 175 -7.35 -9.02 0.90
C GLY A 175 -7.91 -8.05 -0.14
N ILE A 176 -9.18 -8.18 -0.51
CA ILE A 176 -9.89 -7.20 -1.34
C ILE A 176 -10.51 -6.16 -0.41
N LEU A 177 -10.23 -4.89 -0.68
CA LEU A 177 -10.78 -3.75 0.05
C LEU A 177 -11.32 -2.73 -0.95
N ASP A 178 -12.62 -2.43 -0.85
CA ASP A 178 -13.27 -1.31 -1.56
C ASP A 178 -13.56 -0.22 -0.53
N MET A 179 -12.93 0.94 -0.69
CA MET A 179 -13.09 2.02 0.28
C MET A 179 -13.04 3.40 -0.36
N VAL A 180 -13.66 4.35 0.33
CA VAL A 180 -13.52 5.78 0.05
C VAL A 180 -12.55 6.37 1.07
N GLU A 181 -11.37 6.76 0.63
CA GLU A 181 -10.32 7.34 1.47
C GLU A 181 -10.35 8.87 1.49
N ASN A 182 -9.85 9.46 2.56
CA ASN A 182 -9.60 10.90 2.64
C ASN A 182 -8.17 11.19 2.13
N ARG A 183 -8.05 11.78 0.94
CA ARG A 183 -6.74 12.14 0.39
C ARG A 183 -6.11 13.31 1.13
N LEU A 184 -4.79 13.32 1.22
CA LEU A 184 -4.00 14.43 1.77
C LEU A 184 -4.33 15.78 1.13
N VAL A 185 -4.67 15.79 -0.15
CA VAL A 185 -5.05 16.99 -0.91
C VAL A 185 -6.48 17.47 -0.64
N GLY A 186 -7.17 16.90 0.35
CA GLY A 186 -8.50 17.34 0.80
C GLY A 186 -9.68 16.80 -0.02
N MET A 187 -9.46 15.78 -0.83
CA MET A 187 -10.50 15.12 -1.65
C MET A 187 -10.85 13.75 -1.07
N LYS A 188 -12.11 13.33 -1.32
CA LYS A 188 -12.48 11.92 -1.20
C LYS A 188 -12.16 11.18 -2.50
N SER A 189 -11.70 9.94 -2.39
CA SER A 189 -11.41 9.09 -3.54
C SER A 189 -11.72 7.65 -3.23
N ARG A 190 -12.45 6.99 -4.11
CA ARG A 190 -12.69 5.55 -4.02
C ARG A 190 -11.61 4.79 -4.73
N GLY A 191 -11.15 3.71 -4.10
CA GLY A 191 -10.22 2.76 -4.68
C GLY A 191 -10.57 1.34 -4.27
N VAL A 192 -10.24 0.39 -5.14
CA VAL A 192 -10.23 -1.04 -4.84
C VAL A 192 -8.78 -1.46 -4.67
N TYR A 193 -8.49 -2.10 -3.56
CA TYR A 193 -7.13 -2.51 -3.17
C TYR A 193 -7.07 -4.02 -3.04
N GLU A 194 -5.99 -4.61 -3.53
CA GLU A 194 -5.67 -6.02 -3.33
C GLU A 194 -4.42 -6.12 -2.48
N THR A 195 -4.51 -6.74 -1.31
CA THR A 195 -3.39 -6.93 -0.39
C THR A 195 -3.47 -8.32 0.27
N PRO A 196 -3.46 -9.40 -0.50
CA PRO A 196 -3.78 -10.73 0.04
C PRO A 196 -2.80 -11.20 1.11
N GLY A 197 -1.50 -11.23 0.82
CA GLY A 197 -0.47 -11.64 1.78
C GLY A 197 -0.36 -10.71 2.97
N GLY A 198 -0.45 -9.39 2.71
CA GLY A 198 -0.43 -8.39 3.78
C GLY A 198 -1.59 -8.54 4.76
N THR A 199 -2.77 -8.88 4.29
CA THR A 199 -3.95 -9.13 5.13
C THR A 199 -3.74 -10.35 6.04
N ILE A 200 -3.19 -11.43 5.48
CA ILE A 200 -2.87 -12.64 6.25
C ILE A 200 -1.81 -12.33 7.33
N ILE A 201 -0.70 -11.70 6.95
CA ILE A 201 0.37 -11.32 7.88
C ILE A 201 -0.16 -10.42 8.98
N TYR A 202 -0.92 -9.40 8.63
CA TYR A 202 -1.48 -8.47 9.60
C TYR A 202 -2.39 -9.18 10.61
N ARG A 203 -3.25 -10.09 10.14
CA ARG A 203 -4.14 -10.86 11.01
C ARG A 203 -3.36 -11.81 11.92
N ALA A 204 -2.42 -12.57 11.37
CA ALA A 204 -1.59 -13.50 12.11
C ALA A 204 -0.78 -12.78 13.21
N HIS A 205 -0.15 -11.67 12.84
CA HIS A 205 0.62 -10.85 13.77
C HIS A 205 -0.24 -10.25 14.89
N THR A 206 -1.43 -9.72 14.57
CA THR A 206 -2.35 -9.16 15.57
C THR A 206 -2.82 -10.20 16.58
N LEU A 207 -3.07 -11.44 16.14
CA LEU A 207 -3.44 -12.55 17.01
C LEU A 207 -2.28 -12.92 17.95
N LEU A 208 -1.05 -12.97 17.44
CA LEU A 208 0.13 -13.25 18.27
C LEU A 208 0.38 -12.13 19.29
N GLU A 209 0.23 -10.86 18.89
CA GLU A 209 0.36 -9.72 19.81
C GLU A 209 -0.65 -9.80 20.99
N SER A 210 -1.86 -10.26 20.73
CA SER A 210 -2.88 -10.39 21.79
C SER A 210 -2.51 -11.36 22.91
N ILE A 211 -1.57 -12.24 22.66
CA ILE A 211 -1.04 -13.21 23.63
C ILE A 211 0.25 -12.69 24.27
N CYS A 212 1.07 -11.97 23.51
CA CYS A 212 2.41 -11.55 23.93
C CYS A 212 2.45 -10.21 24.67
N LEU A 213 1.49 -9.32 24.41
CA LEU A 213 1.45 -7.99 25.00
C LEU A 213 0.43 -7.90 26.14
N ASP A 214 0.77 -7.16 27.19
CA ASP A 214 -0.17 -6.79 28.22
C ASP A 214 -1.24 -5.82 27.67
N LYS A 215 -2.38 -5.76 28.38
CA LYS A 215 -3.54 -4.98 27.97
C LYS A 215 -3.22 -3.51 27.68
N ASP A 216 -2.49 -2.84 28.58
CA ASP A 216 -2.27 -1.41 28.47
C ASP A 216 -1.32 -1.09 27.30
N THR A 217 -0.27 -1.88 27.12
CA THR A 217 0.64 -1.78 25.97
C THR A 217 -0.12 -2.01 24.67
N MET A 218 -0.95 -3.03 24.59
CA MET A 218 -1.73 -3.33 23.38
C MET A 218 -2.71 -2.20 23.03
N HIS A 219 -3.44 -1.68 24.00
CA HIS A 219 -4.38 -0.58 23.77
C HIS A 219 -3.68 0.71 23.34
N PHE A 220 -2.57 1.07 24.00
CA PHE A 220 -1.82 2.25 23.61
C PHE A 220 -1.17 2.10 22.22
N LYS A 221 -0.65 0.90 21.92
CA LYS A 221 -0.12 0.57 20.58
C LYS A 221 -1.15 0.76 19.47
N GLN A 222 -2.42 0.44 19.70
CA GLN A 222 -3.49 0.68 18.72
C GLN A 222 -3.65 2.18 18.42
N ILE A 223 -3.62 3.03 19.45
CA ILE A 223 -3.71 4.50 19.31
C ILE A 223 -2.54 5.02 18.49
N VAL A 224 -1.32 4.69 18.88
CA VAL A 224 -0.13 5.17 18.17
C VAL A 224 0.02 4.55 16.78
N GLY A 225 -0.46 3.33 16.59
CA GLY A 225 -0.51 2.63 15.30
C GLY A 225 -1.42 3.32 14.29
N ASN A 226 -2.58 3.81 14.73
CA ASN A 226 -3.45 4.66 13.91
C ASN A 226 -2.74 5.95 13.52
N LYS A 227 -2.08 6.61 14.49
CA LYS A 227 -1.30 7.82 14.21
C LYS A 227 -0.14 7.57 13.26
N LEU A 228 0.54 6.43 13.38
CA LEU A 228 1.56 6.03 12.42
C LEU A 228 0.96 5.89 11.02
N GLY A 229 -0.20 5.24 10.88
CA GLY A 229 -0.90 5.11 9.61
C GLY A 229 -1.17 6.46 8.95
N GLU A 230 -1.67 7.45 9.70
CA GLU A 230 -1.86 8.83 9.22
C GLU A 230 -0.54 9.47 8.77
N LEU A 231 0.51 9.38 9.58
CA LEU A 231 1.81 9.97 9.25
C LEU A 231 2.41 9.39 7.96
N LEU A 232 2.28 8.07 7.78
CA LEU A 232 2.74 7.40 6.57
C LEU A 232 1.90 7.79 5.35
N TYR A 233 0.59 7.84 5.50
CA TYR A 233 -0.32 8.25 4.44
C TYR A 233 -0.04 9.70 3.99
N ASP A 234 0.22 10.60 4.95
CA ASP A 234 0.50 12.03 4.78
C ASP A 234 1.94 12.33 4.35
N ALA A 235 2.71 11.34 3.98
CA ALA A 235 4.13 11.51 3.59
C ALA A 235 5.06 12.05 4.69
N LYS A 236 4.66 12.01 5.95
CA LYS A 236 5.45 12.45 7.11
C LYS A 236 6.46 11.40 7.58
N TRP A 237 7.06 10.68 6.64
CA TRP A 237 7.97 9.56 6.87
C TRP A 237 9.22 9.94 7.66
N TYR A 238 9.78 11.13 7.41
CA TYR A 238 11.04 11.60 8.00
C TYR A 238 10.85 12.57 9.17
N THR A 239 9.68 12.55 9.83
CA THR A 239 9.41 13.42 10.97
C THR A 239 9.89 12.83 12.29
N PRO A 240 10.27 13.66 13.29
CA PRO A 240 10.61 13.19 14.63
C PRO A 240 9.51 12.37 15.30
N LEU A 241 8.24 12.75 15.11
CA LEU A 241 7.10 12.03 15.66
C LEU A 241 7.02 10.59 15.10
N LYS A 242 7.20 10.42 13.79
CA LYS A 242 7.23 9.07 13.17
C LYS A 242 8.37 8.23 13.75
N SER A 243 9.55 8.82 13.93
CA SER A 243 10.70 8.13 14.53
C SER A 243 10.42 7.69 15.96
N ALA A 244 9.85 8.56 16.80
CA ALA A 244 9.49 8.25 18.18
C ALA A 244 8.44 7.12 18.26
N ILE A 245 7.41 7.17 17.41
CA ILE A 245 6.38 6.11 17.34
C ILE A 245 7.00 4.78 16.89
N ASN A 246 7.89 4.80 15.91
CA ASN A 246 8.59 3.58 15.50
C ASN A 246 9.38 2.97 16.67
N SER A 247 10.17 3.77 17.39
CA SER A 247 10.93 3.28 18.55
C SER A 247 10.03 2.65 19.61
N PHE A 248 8.85 3.24 19.85
CA PHE A 248 7.86 2.64 20.75
C PHE A 248 7.36 1.30 20.21
N ILE A 249 6.94 1.24 18.93
CA ILE A 249 6.45 0.02 18.32
C ILE A 249 7.53 -1.05 18.33
N ASP A 250 8.76 -0.74 17.89
CA ASP A 250 9.87 -1.69 17.84
C ASP A 250 10.14 -2.27 19.24
N LYS A 251 10.08 -1.43 20.28
CA LYS A 251 10.24 -1.90 21.66
C LYS A 251 9.15 -2.89 22.07
N THR A 252 7.91 -2.69 21.66
CA THR A 252 6.81 -3.61 21.97
C THR A 252 6.96 -4.96 21.25
N GLN A 253 7.68 -5.00 20.13
CA GLN A 253 7.86 -6.21 19.33
C GLN A 253 8.93 -7.17 19.88
N GLU A 254 9.79 -6.74 20.77
CA GLU A 254 10.87 -7.58 21.34
C GLU A 254 10.36 -8.90 21.96
N THR A 255 9.13 -8.90 22.44
CA THR A 255 8.48 -10.08 23.07
C THR A 255 7.53 -10.82 22.14
N VAL A 256 7.24 -10.29 20.95
CA VAL A 256 6.27 -10.87 20.00
C VAL A 256 6.97 -11.94 19.15
N THR A 257 7.16 -13.10 19.74
CA THR A 257 7.81 -14.27 19.12
C THR A 257 6.96 -15.50 19.34
N GLY A 258 6.67 -16.24 18.30
CA GLY A 258 5.85 -17.44 18.36
C GLY A 258 5.25 -17.81 17.01
N LEU A 259 4.28 -18.70 17.05
CA LEU A 259 3.62 -19.31 15.92
C LEU A 259 2.14 -18.87 15.86
N SER A 260 1.69 -18.45 14.69
CA SER A 260 0.29 -18.19 14.40
C SER A 260 -0.25 -19.20 13.41
N LEU A 261 -1.33 -19.88 13.79
CA LEU A 261 -2.08 -20.77 12.90
C LEU A 261 -3.30 -20.02 12.37
N ILE A 262 -3.39 -19.86 11.07
CA ILE A 262 -4.49 -19.17 10.38
C ILE A 262 -5.29 -20.19 9.59
N HIS A 263 -6.59 -20.27 9.91
CA HIS A 263 -7.55 -21.02 9.14
C HIS A 263 -8.27 -20.08 8.20
N ILE A 264 -8.16 -20.31 6.93
CA ILE A 264 -8.95 -19.66 5.89
C ILE A 264 -10.07 -20.63 5.57
N SER A 265 -11.22 -20.47 6.23
CA SER A 265 -12.45 -21.17 5.93
C SER A 265 -13.26 -20.41 4.89
N GLU A 266 -14.41 -20.93 4.49
CA GLU A 266 -15.33 -20.30 3.53
C GLU A 266 -15.50 -18.80 3.77
N PRO A 267 -15.50 -17.96 2.73
CA PRO A 267 -15.61 -16.52 2.87
C PRO A 267 -16.92 -16.16 3.57
N THR A 268 -16.80 -15.53 4.73
CA THR A 268 -17.94 -14.97 5.45
C THR A 268 -18.49 -13.81 4.62
N ARG A 269 -19.66 -13.97 4.03
CA ARG A 269 -20.40 -12.87 3.41
C ARG A 269 -20.90 -11.97 4.55
N LEU A 270 -20.48 -10.72 4.52
CA LEU A 270 -21.21 -9.63 5.16
C LEU A 270 -22.09 -9.05 4.04
N ASP A 271 -23.38 -9.32 4.12
CA ASP A 271 -24.39 -8.69 3.26
C ASP A 271 -24.55 -7.22 3.62
#